data_85a1126da01f463393e5c0b42770385e
#
_entry.id   85a1126da01f463393e5c0b42770385e
#
_cell.length_a   1.000
_cell.length_b   1.000
_cell.length_c   1.000
_cell.angle_alpha   90.00
_cell.angle_beta   90.00
_cell.angle_gamma   90.00
#
_symmetry.space_group_name_H-M   'P 1'
#
loop_
_entity.id
_entity.type
_entity.pdbx_description
1 polymer ?
#
loop_
_entity_poly.entity_id
_entity_poly.type
_entity_poly.pdbx_seq_one_letter_code
_entity_poly.pdbx_strand_id
1 'polypeptide(L)'
;MSIDRLNYWISRNALNADEIDSNRFLKAACRYGDTAIQYGRDRYSGKDMPLFADCIHTEHLRAPRSMTSHRTGTELEPTVWSFFHNQQNLIRLLASLSQFTGDDKYVNAVGEATEYMFNNYWYEESGLLHWGSHGYVDLVTGNTYGMKGVVNEIEDVYPYWEFLRAVNPERGEMLIKGIWEANIKDWNALHYNRHGDFKKQVDHANTWNRFWDGYRDPDINSDLSFISVALDLAYAAYSLGYQKQEEAPRIWAERLLNLIIRQRDPET
;
A
#
# COMPACT_ATOMS: atom_id res chain seq x y z
N MET A 1 -7.89 14.11 -11.09
CA MET A 1 -8.69 13.05 -10.38
C MET A 1 -10.15 13.41 -10.46
N SER A 2 -11.03 12.48 -10.82
CA SER A 2 -12.48 12.72 -10.72
C SER A 2 -12.90 12.53 -9.26
N ILE A 3 -13.33 13.60 -8.59
CA ILE A 3 -13.84 13.60 -7.21
C ILE A 3 -14.97 12.55 -7.04
N ASP A 4 -15.71 12.27 -8.10
CA ASP A 4 -16.81 11.29 -8.10
C ASP A 4 -16.40 9.88 -7.66
N ARG A 5 -15.15 9.47 -7.89
CA ARG A 5 -14.66 8.14 -7.49
C ARG A 5 -14.43 8.00 -6.00
N LEU A 6 -14.17 9.10 -5.30
CA LEU A 6 -13.96 9.12 -3.87
C LEU A 6 -15.24 9.42 -3.06
N ASN A 7 -16.37 9.63 -3.73
CA ASN A 7 -17.65 9.90 -3.06
C ASN A 7 -18.10 8.81 -2.10
N TYR A 8 -17.62 7.56 -2.28
CA TYR A 8 -17.86 6.49 -1.32
C TYR A 8 -17.29 6.79 0.08
N TRP A 9 -16.18 7.52 0.16
CA TRP A 9 -15.54 7.91 1.43
C TRP A 9 -16.04 9.23 1.98
N ILE A 10 -17.03 9.86 1.34
CA ILE A 10 -17.68 11.06 1.85
C ILE A 10 -19.08 10.66 2.31
N SER A 11 -19.28 10.60 3.63
CA SER A 11 -20.54 10.12 4.19
C SER A 11 -21.69 11.09 3.94
N ARG A 12 -22.85 10.53 3.55
CA ARG A 12 -24.12 11.27 3.53
C ARG A 12 -24.75 11.40 4.92
N ASN A 13 -24.27 10.61 5.89
CA ASN A 13 -24.72 10.58 7.28
C ASN A 13 -23.55 10.93 8.23
N ALA A 14 -22.82 11.97 7.88
CA ALA A 14 -21.72 12.46 8.72
C ALA A 14 -22.26 12.85 10.10
N LEU A 15 -21.45 12.62 11.12
CA LEU A 15 -21.71 13.08 12.47
C LEU A 15 -21.70 14.61 12.51
N ASN A 16 -22.56 15.20 13.33
CA ASN A 16 -22.52 16.64 13.54
C ASN A 16 -21.37 17.06 14.47
N ALA A 17 -21.11 18.36 14.58
CA ALA A 17 -19.99 18.88 15.36
C ALA A 17 -20.06 18.48 16.84
N ASP A 18 -21.27 18.47 17.45
CA ASP A 18 -21.44 18.11 18.86
C ASP A 18 -21.17 16.63 19.10
N GLU A 19 -21.56 15.75 18.17
CA GLU A 19 -21.26 14.33 18.21
C GLU A 19 -19.74 14.06 18.09
N ILE A 20 -19.06 14.79 17.21
CA ILE A 20 -17.61 14.72 17.06
C ILE A 20 -16.91 15.25 18.32
N ASP A 21 -17.33 16.39 18.83
CA ASP A 21 -16.72 17.02 20.01
C ASP A 21 -16.95 16.24 21.30
N SER A 22 -18.08 15.55 21.43
CA SER A 22 -18.36 14.69 22.57
C SER A 22 -17.56 13.40 22.59
N ASN A 23 -17.09 12.93 21.43
CA ASN A 23 -16.28 11.73 21.32
C ASN A 23 -14.78 12.07 21.32
N ARG A 24 -14.16 11.90 22.52
CA ARG A 24 -12.74 12.22 22.71
C ARG A 24 -11.78 11.51 21.74
N PHE A 25 -12.10 10.29 21.31
CA PHE A 25 -11.26 9.53 20.40
C PHE A 25 -11.38 10.05 18.96
N LEU A 26 -12.60 10.33 18.51
CA LEU A 26 -12.82 10.90 17.19
C LEU A 26 -12.20 12.30 17.08
N LYS A 27 -12.38 13.12 18.12
CA LYS A 27 -11.75 14.44 18.21
C LYS A 27 -10.23 14.37 18.15
N ALA A 28 -9.62 13.40 18.83
CA ALA A 28 -8.18 13.16 18.76
C ALA A 28 -7.74 12.71 17.37
N ALA A 29 -8.52 11.83 16.71
CA ALA A 29 -8.26 11.38 15.37
C ALA A 29 -8.36 12.52 14.33
N CYS A 30 -9.38 13.40 14.44
CA CYS A 30 -9.49 14.59 13.61
C CYS A 30 -8.29 15.53 13.79
N ARG A 31 -7.89 15.80 15.04
CA ARG A 31 -6.69 16.62 15.31
C ARG A 31 -5.43 16.02 14.73
N TYR A 32 -5.26 14.70 14.83
CA TYR A 32 -4.14 14.02 14.22
C TYR A 32 -4.20 14.14 12.69
N GLY A 33 -5.35 13.91 12.07
CA GLY A 33 -5.54 14.05 10.62
C GLY A 33 -5.24 15.46 10.12
N ASP A 34 -5.75 16.48 10.82
CA ASP A 34 -5.47 17.89 10.52
C ASP A 34 -3.98 18.19 10.60
N THR A 35 -3.31 17.69 11.65
CA THR A 35 -1.87 17.86 11.84
C THR A 35 -1.08 17.15 10.73
N ALA A 36 -1.46 15.93 10.37
CA ALA A 36 -0.81 15.19 9.30
C ALA A 36 -0.93 15.93 7.96
N ILE A 37 -2.12 16.44 7.62
CA ILE A 37 -2.32 17.20 6.39
C ILE A 37 -1.56 18.54 6.43
N GLN A 38 -1.63 19.25 7.54
CA GLN A 38 -1.04 20.57 7.65
C GLN A 38 0.48 20.56 7.70
N TYR A 39 1.09 19.58 8.36
CA TYR A 39 2.52 19.56 8.66
C TYR A 39 3.27 18.33 8.12
N GLY A 40 2.56 17.24 7.83
CA GLY A 40 3.14 15.99 7.32
C GLY A 40 3.30 15.96 5.81
N ARG A 41 2.52 16.74 5.04
CA ARG A 41 2.67 16.81 3.58
C ARG A 41 3.97 17.52 3.20
N ASP A 42 4.48 17.19 2.01
CA ASP A 42 5.75 17.74 1.53
C ASP A 42 5.79 19.29 1.50
N ARG A 43 6.82 19.80 2.13
CA ARG A 43 7.17 21.22 2.16
C ARG A 43 8.69 21.42 2.03
N TYR A 44 9.39 20.39 1.56
CA TYR A 44 10.84 20.29 1.65
C TYR A 44 11.53 20.51 0.32
N SER A 45 10.86 20.13 -0.80
CA SER A 45 11.42 20.20 -2.14
C SER A 45 11.18 21.54 -2.86
N GLY A 46 10.21 22.33 -2.39
CA GLY A 46 9.68 23.47 -3.14
C GLY A 46 8.86 23.09 -4.39
N LYS A 47 8.50 21.81 -4.54
CA LYS A 47 7.73 21.28 -5.68
C LYS A 47 6.28 20.94 -5.33
N ASP A 48 5.85 21.19 -4.10
CA ASP A 48 4.49 20.89 -3.61
C ASP A 48 4.02 19.46 -3.94
N MET A 49 4.86 18.46 -3.67
CA MET A 49 4.47 17.07 -3.81
C MET A 49 3.38 16.73 -2.78
N PRO A 50 2.29 16.06 -3.16
CA PRO A 50 1.20 15.75 -2.22
C PRO A 50 1.51 14.57 -1.28
N LEU A 51 2.76 14.10 -1.23
CA LEU A 51 3.19 12.98 -0.41
C LEU A 51 3.37 13.39 1.06
N PHE A 52 3.28 12.40 1.95
CA PHE A 52 3.46 12.60 3.37
C PHE A 52 4.86 12.16 3.81
N ALA A 53 5.47 12.92 4.73
CA ALA A 53 6.64 12.47 5.46
C ALA A 53 6.26 11.34 6.44
N ASP A 54 7.14 10.38 6.64
CA ASP A 54 6.89 9.24 7.54
C ASP A 54 6.71 9.64 9.00
N CYS A 55 7.38 10.68 9.41
CA CYS A 55 7.24 11.21 10.74
C CYS A 55 7.41 12.72 10.76
N ILE A 56 6.80 13.36 11.76
CA ILE A 56 7.01 14.75 12.10
C ILE A 56 7.36 14.87 13.58
N HIS A 57 8.25 15.76 13.91
CA HIS A 57 8.60 16.04 15.29
C HIS A 57 7.42 16.70 16.01
N THR A 58 7.03 16.18 17.18
CA THR A 58 5.81 16.61 17.89
C THR A 58 5.84 18.06 18.39
N GLU A 59 7.02 18.60 18.66
CA GLU A 59 7.17 19.98 19.14
C GLU A 59 7.34 20.97 17.99
N HIS A 60 8.15 20.61 16.99
CA HIS A 60 8.51 21.53 15.90
C HIS A 60 7.64 21.36 14.66
N LEU A 61 6.81 20.30 14.60
CA LEU A 61 5.91 19.98 13.50
C LEU A 61 6.60 19.97 12.13
N ARG A 62 7.82 19.43 12.09
CA ARG A 62 8.64 19.26 10.89
C ARG A 62 9.21 17.85 10.85
N ALA A 63 9.36 17.31 9.65
CA ALA A 63 10.04 16.04 9.48
C ALA A 63 11.52 16.17 9.83
N PRO A 64 12.07 15.20 10.58
CA PRO A 64 13.51 15.13 10.79
C PRO A 64 14.19 14.82 9.45
N ARG A 65 15.38 15.38 9.24
CA ARG A 65 16.26 14.99 8.13
C ARG A 65 17.16 13.86 8.59
N SER A 66 17.14 12.77 7.88
CA SER A 66 18.08 11.67 8.12
C SER A 66 19.37 11.91 7.36
N MET A 67 20.49 11.70 8.05
CA MET A 67 21.83 11.83 7.48
C MET A 67 22.44 10.49 7.05
N THR A 68 21.74 9.38 7.32
CA THR A 68 22.30 8.05 7.05
C THR A 68 21.26 7.14 6.42
N SER A 69 21.66 6.40 5.38
CA SER A 69 20.95 5.21 4.97
C SER A 69 21.24 4.10 6.00
N HIS A 70 20.21 3.66 6.70
CA HIS A 70 20.36 2.57 7.67
C HIS A 70 20.89 1.26 7.08
N ARG A 71 20.83 1.06 5.77
CA ARG A 71 21.14 -0.22 5.14
C ARG A 71 22.31 -0.22 4.17
N THR A 72 22.77 0.92 3.69
CA THR A 72 23.87 0.97 2.72
C THR A 72 25.19 1.50 3.30
N GLY A 73 25.17 2.04 4.51
CA GLY A 73 26.37 2.61 5.15
C GLY A 73 26.99 3.81 4.42
N THR A 74 26.34 4.31 3.40
CA THR A 74 26.77 5.50 2.68
C THR A 74 26.17 6.72 3.34
N GLU A 75 27.00 7.74 3.59
CA GLU A 75 26.53 9.08 3.95
C GLU A 75 25.69 9.60 2.78
N LEU A 76 24.43 9.87 3.04
CA LEU A 76 23.55 10.52 2.10
C LEU A 76 23.38 11.98 2.50
N GLU A 77 23.07 12.81 1.51
CA GLU A 77 22.55 14.13 1.77
C GLU A 77 21.33 14.07 2.68
N PRO A 78 21.05 15.09 3.51
CA PRO A 78 19.92 15.09 4.41
C PRO A 78 18.60 14.86 3.65
N THR A 79 17.94 13.73 3.92
CA THR A 79 16.72 13.30 3.25
C THR A 79 15.51 13.37 4.17
N VAL A 80 14.33 13.57 3.60
CA VAL A 80 13.03 13.42 4.28
C VAL A 80 12.29 12.30 3.58
N TRP A 81 12.04 11.22 4.30
CA TRP A 81 11.52 10.00 3.73
C TRP A 81 10.00 9.99 3.65
N SER A 82 9.49 9.42 2.56
CA SER A 82 8.11 9.03 2.36
C SER A 82 8.06 7.57 1.93
N PHE A 83 7.67 6.69 2.86
CA PHE A 83 7.44 5.26 2.60
C PHE A 83 5.95 5.03 2.38
N PHE A 84 5.50 5.11 1.16
CA PHE A 84 4.08 5.07 0.85
C PHE A 84 3.38 3.79 1.33
N HIS A 85 4.08 2.64 1.31
CA HIS A 85 3.53 1.39 1.85
C HIS A 85 3.23 1.50 3.36
N ASN A 86 4.16 2.04 4.15
CA ASN A 86 3.98 2.18 5.59
C ASN A 86 2.87 3.16 5.97
N GLN A 87 2.54 4.07 5.05
CA GLN A 87 1.49 5.08 5.24
C GLN A 87 0.08 4.58 4.93
N GLN A 88 -0.11 3.29 4.59
CA GLN A 88 -1.44 2.76 4.28
C GLN A 88 -2.43 2.88 5.45
N ASN A 89 -1.95 2.83 6.69
CA ASN A 89 -2.79 3.07 7.86
C ASN A 89 -3.19 4.56 7.99
N LEU A 90 -2.32 5.49 7.62
CA LEU A 90 -2.66 6.91 7.55
C LEU A 90 -3.72 7.16 6.47
N ILE A 91 -3.58 6.52 5.30
CA ILE A 91 -4.56 6.60 4.20
C ILE A 91 -5.93 6.11 4.67
N ARG A 92 -6.00 4.96 5.37
CA ARG A 92 -7.24 4.44 5.96
C ARG A 92 -7.85 5.40 6.95
N LEU A 93 -7.03 5.91 7.87
CA LEU A 93 -7.51 6.85 8.88
C LEU A 93 -8.12 8.09 8.22
N LEU A 94 -7.41 8.73 7.30
CA LEU A 94 -7.88 9.96 6.67
C LEU A 94 -9.12 9.71 5.80
N ALA A 95 -9.16 8.63 5.02
CA ALA A 95 -10.35 8.27 4.27
C ALA A 95 -11.56 8.03 5.20
N SER A 96 -11.35 7.34 6.35
CA SER A 96 -12.39 7.12 7.34
C SER A 96 -12.84 8.41 8.02
N LEU A 97 -11.93 9.35 8.27
CA LEU A 97 -12.31 10.65 8.83
C LEU A 97 -13.27 11.41 7.92
N SER A 98 -13.09 11.36 6.59
CA SER A 98 -14.07 11.93 5.67
C SER A 98 -15.43 11.26 5.78
N GLN A 99 -15.49 9.94 6.02
CA GLN A 99 -16.76 9.23 6.21
C GLN A 99 -17.48 9.68 7.50
N PHE A 100 -16.74 9.89 8.59
CA PHE A 100 -17.32 10.27 9.86
C PHE A 100 -17.69 11.76 9.95
N THR A 101 -16.90 12.63 9.33
CA THR A 101 -17.07 14.08 9.46
C THR A 101 -17.81 14.72 8.30
N GLY A 102 -17.90 14.05 7.15
CA GLY A 102 -18.38 14.63 5.91
C GLY A 102 -17.43 15.65 5.28
N ASP A 103 -16.26 15.88 5.88
CA ASP A 103 -15.25 16.80 5.36
C ASP A 103 -14.36 16.06 4.35
N ASP A 104 -14.40 16.48 3.10
CA ASP A 104 -13.71 15.85 1.98
C ASP A 104 -12.19 16.11 1.97
N LYS A 105 -11.71 17.08 2.77
CA LYS A 105 -10.28 17.42 2.84
C LYS A 105 -9.38 16.22 3.13
N TYR A 106 -9.85 15.30 3.98
CA TYR A 106 -9.06 14.14 4.39
C TYR A 106 -8.89 13.14 3.25
N VAL A 107 -10.00 12.74 2.62
CA VAL A 107 -9.96 11.77 1.51
C VAL A 107 -9.27 12.37 0.28
N ASN A 108 -9.44 13.68 0.04
CA ASN A 108 -8.78 14.37 -1.05
C ASN A 108 -7.26 14.38 -0.86
N ALA A 109 -6.78 14.66 0.35
CA ALA A 109 -5.34 14.68 0.64
C ALA A 109 -4.66 13.32 0.36
N VAL A 110 -5.28 12.21 0.77
CA VAL A 110 -4.73 10.87 0.49
C VAL A 110 -4.98 10.40 -0.93
N GLY A 111 -6.06 10.86 -1.55
CA GLY A 111 -6.32 10.64 -2.98
C GLY A 111 -5.25 11.27 -3.86
N GLU A 112 -4.92 12.54 -3.62
CA GLU A 112 -3.84 13.25 -4.32
C GLU A 112 -2.48 12.57 -4.13
N ALA A 113 -2.15 12.15 -2.91
CA ALA A 113 -0.91 11.42 -2.64
C ALA A 113 -0.85 10.09 -3.40
N THR A 114 -1.95 9.33 -3.40
CA THR A 114 -2.04 8.04 -4.09
C THR A 114 -1.94 8.22 -5.61
N GLU A 115 -2.65 9.18 -6.17
CA GLU A 115 -2.59 9.48 -7.60
C GLU A 115 -1.19 9.93 -8.03
N TYR A 116 -0.52 10.74 -7.18
CA TYR A 116 0.84 11.18 -7.43
C TYR A 116 1.82 10.00 -7.45
N MET A 117 1.68 9.04 -6.53
CA MET A 117 2.47 7.81 -6.53
C MET A 117 2.28 7.03 -7.84
N PHE A 118 1.04 6.82 -8.27
CA PHE A 118 0.76 6.14 -9.52
C PHE A 118 1.33 6.86 -10.75
N ASN A 119 1.38 8.20 -10.75
CA ASN A 119 1.81 8.96 -11.91
C ASN A 119 3.33 9.16 -11.99
N ASN A 120 4.04 9.14 -10.85
CA ASN A 120 5.46 9.52 -10.79
C ASN A 120 6.39 8.38 -10.37
N TYR A 121 5.86 7.34 -9.67
CA TYR A 121 6.66 6.28 -9.09
C TYR A 121 6.13 4.88 -9.45
N TRP A 122 5.66 4.76 -10.66
CA TRP A 122 5.07 3.57 -11.26
C TRP A 122 6.02 2.93 -12.26
N TYR A 123 6.11 1.60 -12.23
CA TYR A 123 6.88 0.81 -13.19
C TYR A 123 5.94 0.13 -14.19
N GLU A 124 5.84 0.66 -15.41
CA GLU A 124 4.91 0.19 -16.44
C GLU A 124 5.11 -1.30 -16.79
N GLU A 125 6.35 -1.77 -16.82
CA GLU A 125 6.66 -3.13 -17.23
C GLU A 125 6.19 -4.17 -16.22
N SER A 126 6.27 -3.89 -14.95
CA SER A 126 5.91 -4.80 -13.87
C SER A 126 4.54 -4.53 -13.25
N GLY A 127 3.99 -3.35 -13.47
CA GLY A 127 2.78 -2.91 -12.78
C GLY A 127 2.97 -2.66 -11.29
N LEU A 128 4.18 -2.33 -10.86
CA LEU A 128 4.52 -2.10 -9.46
C LEU A 128 4.71 -0.62 -9.15
N LEU A 129 4.43 -0.26 -7.90
CA LEU A 129 4.81 1.01 -7.31
C LEU A 129 6.21 0.91 -6.67
N HIS A 130 6.90 2.05 -6.58
CA HIS A 130 8.09 2.19 -5.75
C HIS A 130 7.68 2.34 -4.28
N TRP A 131 7.53 1.22 -3.59
CA TRP A 131 7.08 1.19 -2.19
C TRP A 131 7.69 0.02 -1.40
N GLY A 132 7.49 0.03 -0.09
CA GLY A 132 8.02 -0.96 0.83
C GLY A 132 9.07 -0.38 1.76
N SER A 133 9.54 -1.14 2.74
CA SER A 133 10.53 -0.65 3.71
C SER A 133 11.91 -0.43 3.09
N HIS A 134 12.13 -0.97 1.91
CA HIS A 134 13.36 -0.80 1.15
C HIS A 134 13.26 0.22 0.03
N GLY A 135 12.05 0.76 -0.21
CA GLY A 135 11.81 1.72 -1.27
C GLY A 135 11.07 2.96 -0.78
N TYR A 136 11.73 4.12 -0.79
CA TYR A 136 11.13 5.38 -0.39
C TYR A 136 11.38 6.49 -1.41
N VAL A 137 10.56 7.52 -1.30
CA VAL A 137 10.74 8.79 -2.01
C VAL A 137 11.38 9.79 -1.05
N ASP A 138 12.43 10.45 -1.48
CA ASP A 138 12.98 11.58 -0.76
C ASP A 138 12.21 12.86 -1.10
N LEU A 139 11.54 13.40 -0.12
CA LEU A 139 10.73 14.62 -0.29
C LEU A 139 11.56 15.89 -0.54
N VAL A 140 12.88 15.88 -0.34
CA VAL A 140 13.75 17.01 -0.65
C VAL A 140 14.08 17.07 -2.13
N THR A 141 14.40 15.93 -2.73
CA THR A 141 14.86 15.84 -4.12
C THR A 141 13.81 15.33 -5.09
N GLY A 142 12.82 14.57 -4.60
CA GLY A 142 11.88 13.82 -5.41
C GLY A 142 12.47 12.54 -6.01
N ASN A 143 13.68 12.15 -5.61
CA ASN A 143 14.31 10.92 -6.08
C ASN A 143 13.81 9.71 -5.30
N THR A 144 13.86 8.56 -5.97
CA THR A 144 13.59 7.27 -5.33
C THR A 144 14.87 6.66 -4.79
N TYR A 145 14.78 6.08 -3.61
CA TYR A 145 15.85 5.34 -2.97
C TYR A 145 15.35 3.96 -2.55
N GLY A 146 16.26 3.00 -2.43
CA GLY A 146 15.93 1.66 -2.02
C GLY A 146 17.10 0.71 -2.17
N MET A 147 16.93 -0.54 -1.75
CA MET A 147 17.91 -1.59 -2.01
C MET A 147 17.97 -1.90 -3.50
N LYS A 148 19.19 -2.10 -4.02
CA LYS A 148 19.42 -2.41 -5.42
C LYS A 148 18.62 -3.65 -5.84
N GLY A 149 17.68 -3.47 -6.77
CA GLY A 149 16.84 -4.56 -7.29
C GLY A 149 15.60 -4.91 -6.44
N VAL A 150 15.38 -4.23 -5.31
CA VAL A 150 14.19 -4.43 -4.47
C VAL A 150 13.49 -3.10 -4.29
N VAL A 151 12.41 -2.89 -5.00
CA VAL A 151 11.63 -1.64 -4.96
C VAL A 151 10.19 -1.86 -4.53
N ASN A 152 9.74 -3.11 -4.54
CA ASN A 152 8.43 -3.49 -4.07
C ASN A 152 8.59 -4.53 -2.97
N GLU A 153 8.07 -4.21 -1.81
CA GLU A 153 8.05 -5.11 -0.66
C GLU A 153 6.71 -4.96 0.05
N ILE A 154 6.08 -6.09 0.33
CA ILE A 154 4.88 -6.15 1.17
C ILE A 154 5.36 -6.55 2.56
N GLU A 155 5.00 -5.76 3.56
CA GLU A 155 5.30 -5.98 4.97
C GLU A 155 4.03 -6.08 5.81
N ASP A 156 4.14 -5.82 7.11
CA ASP A 156 3.06 -5.95 8.09
C ASP A 156 1.96 -4.89 7.95
N VAL A 157 2.11 -3.95 7.04
CA VAL A 157 1.13 -2.89 6.80
C VAL A 157 0.24 -3.29 5.63
N TYR A 158 -0.98 -3.68 5.96
CA TYR A 158 -1.99 -4.07 4.98
C TYR A 158 -2.30 -2.93 3.99
N PRO A 159 -2.05 -3.11 2.68
CA PRO A 159 -2.37 -2.11 1.68
C PRO A 159 -3.88 -1.87 1.57
N TYR A 160 -4.28 -0.63 1.31
CA TYR A 160 -5.69 -0.29 1.18
C TYR A 160 -6.17 -0.48 -0.27
N TRP A 161 -6.27 -1.74 -0.69
CA TRP A 161 -6.53 -2.15 -2.08
C TRP A 161 -7.76 -1.48 -2.69
N GLU A 162 -8.84 -1.37 -1.93
CA GLU A 162 -10.08 -0.75 -2.39
C GLU A 162 -9.87 0.73 -2.70
N PHE A 163 -9.12 1.43 -1.87
CA PHE A 163 -8.81 2.85 -2.05
C PHE A 163 -7.87 3.06 -3.23
N LEU A 164 -6.81 2.27 -3.33
CA LEU A 164 -5.87 2.32 -4.45
C LEU A 164 -6.59 2.15 -5.80
N ARG A 165 -7.51 1.18 -5.88
CA ARG A 165 -8.33 0.97 -7.08
C ARG A 165 -9.40 2.06 -7.30
N ALA A 166 -9.92 2.66 -6.26
CA ALA A 166 -10.87 3.77 -6.41
C ALA A 166 -10.18 5.02 -6.98
N VAL A 167 -8.94 5.30 -6.56
CA VAL A 167 -8.15 6.41 -7.09
C VAL A 167 -7.80 6.16 -8.56
N ASN A 168 -7.27 4.99 -8.87
CA ASN A 168 -6.93 4.60 -10.25
C ASN A 168 -7.29 3.14 -10.49
N PRO A 169 -8.46 2.85 -11.09
CA PRO A 169 -8.93 1.48 -11.27
C PRO A 169 -8.00 0.62 -12.13
N GLU A 170 -7.46 1.18 -13.20
CA GLU A 170 -6.58 0.47 -14.12
C GLU A 170 -5.24 0.11 -13.45
N ARG A 171 -4.54 1.12 -12.93
CA ARG A 171 -3.25 0.89 -12.25
C ARG A 171 -3.40 0.14 -10.94
N GLY A 172 -4.49 0.32 -10.22
CA GLY A 172 -4.78 -0.46 -9.02
C GLY A 172 -5.01 -1.95 -9.30
N GLU A 173 -5.66 -2.28 -10.42
CA GLU A 173 -5.77 -3.68 -10.89
C GLU A 173 -4.40 -4.21 -11.33
N MET A 174 -3.67 -3.46 -12.15
CA MET A 174 -2.34 -3.83 -12.60
C MET A 174 -1.38 -4.02 -11.43
N LEU A 175 -1.48 -3.21 -10.37
CA LEU A 175 -0.68 -3.35 -9.16
C LEU A 175 -0.93 -4.70 -8.47
N ILE A 176 -2.18 -5.11 -8.30
CA ILE A 176 -2.51 -6.41 -7.71
C ILE A 176 -1.92 -7.54 -8.54
N LYS A 177 -2.08 -7.50 -9.86
CA LYS A 177 -1.51 -8.50 -10.77
C LYS A 177 0.02 -8.49 -10.75
N GLY A 178 0.62 -7.30 -10.81
CA GLY A 178 2.07 -7.12 -10.75
C GLY A 178 2.68 -7.67 -9.46
N ILE A 179 2.03 -7.44 -8.32
CA ILE A 179 2.47 -7.97 -7.01
C ILE A 179 2.38 -9.49 -7.00
N TRP A 180 1.31 -10.10 -7.46
CA TRP A 180 1.21 -11.55 -7.58
C TRP A 180 2.33 -12.12 -8.47
N GLU A 181 2.55 -11.54 -9.64
CA GLU A 181 3.61 -11.93 -10.55
C GLU A 181 5.02 -11.77 -9.96
N ALA A 182 5.25 -10.72 -9.21
CA ALA A 182 6.54 -10.43 -8.62
C ALA A 182 6.82 -11.27 -7.36
N ASN A 183 5.81 -11.52 -6.54
CA ASN A 183 5.97 -12.16 -5.25
C ASN A 183 5.77 -13.69 -5.29
N ILE A 184 4.94 -14.23 -6.19
CA ILE A 184 4.85 -15.68 -6.39
C ILE A 184 6.03 -16.15 -7.25
N LYS A 185 6.93 -16.91 -6.64
CA LYS A 185 8.15 -17.41 -7.31
C LYS A 185 7.93 -18.73 -8.04
N ASP A 186 7.06 -19.57 -7.51
CA ASP A 186 6.61 -20.82 -8.13
C ASP A 186 5.08 -20.91 -7.99
N TRP A 187 4.38 -20.82 -9.11
CA TRP A 187 2.93 -20.86 -9.14
C TRP A 187 2.35 -22.26 -8.85
N ASN A 188 3.07 -23.32 -9.17
CA ASN A 188 2.62 -24.69 -8.90
C ASN A 188 2.71 -25.01 -7.41
N ALA A 189 3.76 -24.52 -6.75
CA ALA A 189 3.93 -24.66 -5.31
C ALA A 189 3.29 -23.54 -4.50
N LEU A 190 2.86 -22.46 -5.15
CA LEU A 190 2.47 -21.19 -4.53
C LEU A 190 3.54 -20.64 -3.60
N HIS A 191 4.81 -20.86 -3.98
CA HIS A 191 5.94 -20.36 -3.23
C HIS A 191 6.04 -18.85 -3.40
N TYR A 192 5.89 -18.11 -2.33
CA TYR A 192 5.92 -16.64 -2.34
C TYR A 192 7.09 -16.07 -1.56
N ASN A 193 7.43 -14.82 -1.88
CA ASN A 193 8.42 -14.03 -1.16
C ASN A 193 7.89 -12.59 -1.04
N ARG A 194 8.17 -11.92 0.07
CA ARG A 194 7.72 -10.54 0.27
C ARG A 194 8.38 -9.54 -0.69
N HIS A 195 9.56 -9.85 -1.21
CA HIS A 195 10.29 -9.00 -2.14
C HIS A 195 9.88 -9.29 -3.59
N GLY A 196 9.34 -8.29 -4.27
CA GLY A 196 8.99 -8.35 -5.68
C GLY A 196 10.10 -7.80 -6.58
N ASP A 197 10.31 -8.43 -7.73
CA ASP A 197 11.22 -7.92 -8.76
C ASP A 197 10.47 -6.96 -9.70
N PHE A 198 10.80 -5.68 -9.63
CA PHE A 198 10.14 -4.64 -10.43
C PHE A 198 10.58 -4.61 -11.90
N LYS A 199 11.68 -5.27 -12.24
CA LYS A 199 12.18 -5.37 -13.63
C LYS A 199 11.52 -6.50 -14.41
N LYS A 200 10.77 -7.35 -13.73
CA LYS A 200 10.06 -8.43 -14.40
C LYS A 200 8.98 -7.86 -15.30
N GLN A 201 9.04 -8.14 -16.59
CA GLN A 201 7.93 -7.88 -17.49
C GLN A 201 6.75 -8.78 -17.15
N VAL A 202 5.57 -8.20 -16.99
CA VAL A 202 4.36 -8.90 -16.58
C VAL A 202 3.32 -8.85 -17.68
N ASP A 203 2.81 -10.00 -18.07
CA ASP A 203 1.62 -10.10 -18.89
C ASP A 203 0.38 -10.03 -18.01
N HIS A 204 -0.04 -8.83 -17.68
CA HIS A 204 -1.19 -8.57 -16.80
C HIS A 204 -2.51 -9.18 -17.30
N ALA A 205 -2.63 -9.46 -18.61
CA ALA A 205 -3.83 -10.07 -19.17
C ALA A 205 -3.94 -11.55 -18.78
N ASN A 206 -2.81 -12.22 -18.59
CA ASN A 206 -2.74 -13.65 -18.34
C ASN A 206 -2.27 -14.03 -16.93
N THR A 207 -2.18 -13.09 -15.99
CA THR A 207 -1.72 -13.34 -14.61
C THR A 207 -2.45 -14.54 -13.98
N TRP A 208 -3.74 -14.65 -14.14
CA TRP A 208 -4.57 -15.70 -13.54
C TRP A 208 -4.77 -16.91 -14.45
N ASN A 209 -4.35 -16.85 -15.72
CA ASN A 209 -4.52 -17.93 -16.69
C ASN A 209 -3.35 -18.89 -16.63
N ARG A 210 -3.21 -19.63 -15.53
CA ARG A 210 -2.12 -20.57 -15.30
C ARG A 210 -2.64 -21.98 -15.03
N PHE A 211 -1.93 -22.96 -15.57
CA PHE A 211 -2.16 -24.34 -15.22
C PHE A 211 -1.77 -24.61 -13.76
N TRP A 212 -2.55 -25.44 -13.08
CA TRP A 212 -2.29 -25.86 -11.72
C TRP A 212 -2.74 -27.29 -11.52
N ASP A 213 -1.82 -28.16 -11.10
CA ASP A 213 -2.02 -29.60 -10.94
C ASP A 213 -2.20 -30.05 -9.47
N GLY A 214 -2.34 -29.08 -8.57
CA GLY A 214 -2.52 -29.34 -7.14
C GLY A 214 -1.34 -28.90 -6.30
N TYR A 215 -1.49 -29.01 -4.98
CA TYR A 215 -0.41 -28.68 -4.06
C TYR A 215 0.73 -29.69 -4.20
N ARG A 216 1.91 -29.17 -4.49
CA ARG A 216 3.13 -29.94 -4.39
C ARG A 216 3.58 -29.96 -2.94
N ASP A 217 4.62 -30.76 -2.66
CA ASP A 217 5.13 -31.05 -1.33
C ASP A 217 5.07 -29.85 -0.36
N PRO A 218 4.43 -30.00 0.82
CA PRO A 218 4.37 -28.96 1.83
C PRO A 218 5.72 -28.56 2.42
N ASP A 219 6.78 -29.34 2.21
CA ASP A 219 8.14 -28.99 2.64
C ASP A 219 8.80 -27.91 1.80
N ILE A 220 8.14 -27.46 0.74
CA ILE A 220 8.62 -26.33 -0.06
C ILE A 220 8.27 -25.04 0.65
N ASN A 221 9.25 -24.50 1.25
CA ASN A 221 9.29 -23.35 2.09
C ASN A 221 8.79 -22.08 1.39
N SER A 222 7.54 -21.76 1.55
CA SER A 222 7.07 -20.40 1.48
C SER A 222 7.61 -19.63 2.68
N ASP A 223 7.83 -18.34 2.55
CA ASP A 223 8.32 -17.48 3.64
C ASP A 223 7.23 -17.32 4.72
N LEU A 224 6.99 -18.39 5.49
CA LEU A 224 5.96 -18.46 6.52
C LEU A 224 6.19 -17.45 7.66
N SER A 225 7.40 -16.90 7.79
CA SER A 225 7.67 -15.81 8.71
C SER A 225 6.89 -14.53 8.37
N PHE A 226 6.33 -14.46 7.16
CA PHE A 226 5.53 -13.34 6.68
C PHE A 226 4.14 -13.80 6.21
N ILE A 227 3.45 -14.53 7.05
CA ILE A 227 2.09 -15.03 6.75
C ILE A 227 1.10 -13.89 6.40
N SER A 228 1.32 -12.69 6.96
CA SER A 228 0.58 -11.47 6.62
C SER A 228 0.66 -11.14 5.13
N VAL A 229 1.84 -11.31 4.53
CA VAL A 229 2.05 -11.09 3.08
C VAL A 229 1.17 -12.01 2.24
N ALA A 230 1.08 -13.29 2.60
CA ALA A 230 0.23 -14.23 1.88
C ALA A 230 -1.26 -13.91 2.06
N LEU A 231 -1.65 -13.46 3.25
CA LEU A 231 -3.04 -13.00 3.50
C LEU A 231 -3.36 -11.75 2.68
N ASP A 232 -2.44 -10.80 2.60
CA ASP A 232 -2.61 -9.59 1.79
C ASP A 232 -2.71 -9.89 0.30
N LEU A 233 -1.85 -10.78 -0.21
CA LEU A 233 -1.91 -11.25 -1.60
C LEU A 233 -3.26 -11.93 -1.89
N ALA A 234 -3.69 -12.84 -1.03
CA ALA A 234 -4.95 -13.54 -1.19
C ALA A 234 -6.14 -12.57 -1.15
N TYR A 235 -6.16 -11.65 -0.18
CA TYR A 235 -7.23 -10.66 -0.08
C TYR A 235 -7.26 -9.74 -1.29
N ALA A 236 -6.12 -9.25 -1.76
CA ALA A 236 -6.04 -8.39 -2.94
C ALA A 236 -6.66 -9.05 -4.17
N ALA A 237 -6.29 -10.32 -4.44
CA ALA A 237 -6.83 -11.08 -5.56
C ALA A 237 -8.33 -11.40 -5.38
N TYR A 238 -8.74 -11.81 -4.17
CA TYR A 238 -10.14 -12.11 -3.88
C TYR A 238 -11.03 -10.87 -4.07
N SER A 239 -10.62 -9.72 -3.51
CA SER A 239 -11.38 -8.48 -3.60
C SER A 239 -11.46 -7.96 -5.04
N LEU A 240 -10.40 -8.14 -5.84
CA LEU A 240 -10.40 -7.83 -7.27
C LEU A 240 -11.41 -8.71 -8.02
N GLY A 241 -11.35 -10.03 -7.82
CA GLY A 241 -12.26 -10.97 -8.48
C GLY A 241 -13.71 -10.77 -8.07
N TYR A 242 -13.97 -10.44 -6.80
CA TYR A 242 -15.31 -10.12 -6.34
C TYR A 242 -15.87 -8.88 -7.02
N GLN A 243 -15.09 -7.80 -7.07
CA GLN A 243 -15.54 -6.54 -7.68
C GLN A 243 -15.76 -6.65 -9.19
N LYS A 244 -14.90 -7.39 -9.89
CA LYS A 244 -14.99 -7.58 -11.34
C LYS A 244 -15.90 -8.74 -11.75
N GLN A 245 -16.40 -9.51 -10.80
CA GLN A 245 -17.15 -10.76 -11.03
C GLN A 245 -16.32 -11.80 -11.81
N GLU A 246 -15.01 -11.79 -11.62
CA GLU A 246 -14.06 -12.74 -12.20
C GLU A 246 -13.77 -13.87 -11.21
N GLU A 247 -13.83 -15.12 -11.67
CA GLU A 247 -13.62 -16.30 -10.82
C GLU A 247 -12.12 -16.61 -10.60
N ALA A 248 -11.30 -16.43 -11.64
CA ALA A 248 -9.91 -16.85 -11.62
C ALA A 248 -9.07 -16.22 -10.48
N PRO A 249 -9.09 -14.89 -10.23
CA PRO A 249 -8.35 -14.33 -9.10
C PRO A 249 -8.86 -14.84 -7.74
N ARG A 250 -10.16 -15.14 -7.59
CA ARG A 250 -10.72 -15.72 -6.35
C ARG A 250 -10.20 -17.13 -6.12
N ILE A 251 -10.16 -17.96 -7.17
CA ILE A 251 -9.62 -19.32 -7.10
C ILE A 251 -8.15 -19.31 -6.65
N TRP A 252 -7.34 -18.41 -7.20
CA TRP A 252 -5.93 -18.29 -6.80
C TRP A 252 -5.77 -17.81 -5.35
N ALA A 253 -6.61 -16.88 -4.92
CA ALA A 253 -6.67 -16.45 -3.51
C ALA A 253 -6.97 -17.60 -2.56
N GLU A 254 -7.99 -18.40 -2.89
CA GLU A 254 -8.41 -19.58 -2.10
C GLU A 254 -7.30 -20.64 -2.07
N ARG A 255 -6.61 -20.88 -3.18
CA ARG A 255 -5.46 -21.80 -3.23
C ARG A 255 -4.34 -21.36 -2.28
N LEU A 256 -4.01 -20.07 -2.27
CA LEU A 256 -2.97 -19.55 -1.38
C LEU A 256 -3.37 -19.66 0.09
N LEU A 257 -4.62 -19.32 0.43
CA LEU A 257 -5.13 -19.48 1.80
C LEU A 257 -5.16 -20.95 2.25
N ASN A 258 -5.57 -21.85 1.37
CA ASN A 258 -5.58 -23.28 1.68
C ASN A 258 -4.16 -23.85 1.87
N LEU A 259 -3.15 -23.33 1.14
CA LEU A 259 -1.77 -23.70 1.39
C LEU A 259 -1.36 -23.36 2.83
N ILE A 260 -1.64 -22.14 3.28
CA ILE A 260 -1.33 -21.69 4.64
C ILE A 260 -2.02 -22.57 5.68
N ILE A 261 -3.31 -22.86 5.49
CA ILE A 261 -4.10 -23.71 6.39
C ILE A 261 -3.50 -25.12 6.49
N ARG A 262 -3.02 -25.67 5.37
CA ARG A 262 -2.40 -27.01 5.34
C ARG A 262 -1.05 -27.08 6.03
N GLN A 263 -0.34 -25.98 6.09
CA GLN A 263 1.00 -25.88 6.72
C GLN A 263 0.92 -25.61 8.22
N ARG A 264 -0.27 -25.35 8.77
CA ARG A 264 -0.42 -25.21 10.23
C ARG A 264 -0.13 -26.54 10.91
N ASP A 265 0.52 -26.45 12.06
CA ASP A 265 0.67 -27.60 12.93
C ASP A 265 -0.70 -28.06 13.48
N PRO A 266 -1.12 -29.31 13.29
CA PRO A 266 -2.40 -29.80 13.79
C PRO A 266 -2.44 -29.87 15.33
N GLU A 267 -1.30 -29.79 16.01
CA GLU A 267 -1.20 -29.85 17.48
C GLU A 267 -1.24 -28.48 18.16
N THR A 268 -1.17 -27.35 17.37
CA THR A 268 -1.27 -25.97 17.83
C THR A 268 -2.54 -25.28 17.27
#